data_ade528552574e6bc7824903171d280f2
#
_entry.id   ade528552574e6bc7824903171d280f2
#
_cell.length_a   1.000
_cell.length_b   1.000
_cell.length_c   1.000
_cell.angle_alpha   90.00
_cell.angle_beta   90.00
_cell.angle_gamma   90.00
#
_symmetry.space_group_name_H-M   'P 1'
#
loop_
_entity.id
_entity.type
_entity.pdbx_description
1 polymer ?
#
loop_
_entity_poly.entity_id
_entity_poly.type
_entity_poly.pdbx_seq_one_letter_code
_entity_poly.pdbx_strand_id
1 'polypeptide(L)'
;MMRAMYAKRDVTKYYFTLPNQIFDLGLHYIEVAIYAYLLRIENRKTFECVTSYPKIARKLGLSVNTVAKYVSKLEEHGLITTEHTNIITKAGLKRNGSLKYHIENIQYAVDLFHERQLAELQRASDIEKAKKIATKKGIDYRPPKGEQSA
;
A
#
# COMPACT_ATOMS: atom_id res chain seq x y z
N MET A 1 28.26 25.03 -20.87
CA MET A 1 27.02 24.56 -20.24
C MET A 1 27.26 23.26 -19.48
N MET A 2 26.95 23.24 -18.19
CA MET A 2 27.26 22.10 -17.32
C MET A 2 26.58 20.79 -17.73
N ARG A 3 25.43 20.82 -18.41
CA ARG A 3 24.70 19.61 -18.83
C ARG A 3 25.48 18.68 -19.76
N ALA A 4 26.40 19.19 -20.53
CA ALA A 4 27.20 18.37 -21.45
C ALA A 4 28.35 17.60 -20.78
N MET A 5 28.64 17.90 -19.49
CA MET A 5 29.71 17.26 -18.73
C MET A 5 29.29 15.96 -18.06
N TYR A 6 27.99 15.69 -17.95
CA TYR A 6 27.50 14.49 -17.30
C TYR A 6 27.32 13.34 -18.31
N ALA A 7 27.84 12.17 -17.95
CA ALA A 7 27.63 10.97 -18.72
C ALA A 7 26.13 10.62 -18.82
N LYS A 8 25.76 9.91 -19.87
CA LYS A 8 24.40 9.38 -19.98
C LYS A 8 24.09 8.45 -18.79
N ARG A 9 22.83 8.49 -18.36
CA ARG A 9 22.36 7.68 -17.25
C ARG A 9 22.52 6.19 -17.52
N ASP A 10 23.24 5.48 -16.63
CA ASP A 10 23.38 4.02 -16.67
C ASP A 10 22.37 3.40 -15.71
N VAL A 11 21.32 2.81 -16.27
CA VAL A 11 20.22 2.20 -15.50
C VAL A 11 20.58 0.86 -14.84
N THR A 12 21.81 0.37 -15.07
CA THR A 12 22.29 -0.86 -14.43
C THR A 12 22.97 -0.63 -13.09
N LYS A 13 23.29 0.64 -12.77
CA LYS A 13 24.01 1.04 -11.56
C LYS A 13 23.18 2.02 -10.73
N TYR A 14 23.09 1.76 -9.43
CA TYR A 14 22.42 2.64 -8.48
C TYR A 14 20.94 2.89 -8.77
N TYR A 15 20.29 1.92 -9.41
CA TYR A 15 18.85 1.93 -9.70
C TYR A 15 18.18 0.70 -9.10
N PHE A 16 16.92 0.82 -8.85
CA PHE A 16 16.05 -0.31 -8.48
C PHE A 16 14.81 -0.30 -9.38
N THR A 17 14.13 -1.43 -9.48
CA THR A 17 12.95 -1.57 -10.31
C THR A 17 11.67 -1.37 -9.50
N LEU A 18 10.71 -0.69 -10.10
CA LEU A 18 9.38 -0.48 -9.56
C LEU A 18 8.36 -1.09 -10.53
N PRO A 19 7.40 -1.92 -10.05
CA PRO A 19 6.38 -2.46 -10.93
C PRO A 19 5.55 -1.36 -11.60
N ASN A 20 5.31 -1.47 -12.90
CA ASN A 20 4.53 -0.49 -13.64
C ASN A 20 3.10 -0.38 -13.11
N GLN A 21 2.51 -1.51 -12.68
CA GLN A 21 1.15 -1.60 -12.17
C GLN A 21 0.89 -0.76 -10.91
N ILE A 22 1.95 -0.34 -10.21
CA ILE A 22 1.81 0.44 -8.97
C ILE A 22 1.00 1.73 -9.17
N PHE A 23 1.06 2.29 -10.36
CA PHE A 23 0.33 3.52 -10.69
C PHE A 23 -1.13 3.30 -11.08
N ASP A 24 -1.53 2.05 -11.26
CA ASP A 24 -2.89 1.68 -11.70
C ASP A 24 -3.77 1.14 -10.56
N LEU A 25 -3.26 1.14 -9.34
CA LEU A 25 -3.93 0.59 -8.16
C LEU A 25 -4.69 1.62 -7.32
N GLY A 26 -4.75 2.86 -7.76
CA GLY A 26 -5.43 3.92 -7.01
C GLY A 26 -4.77 4.28 -5.67
N LEU A 27 -3.46 4.08 -5.55
CA LEU A 27 -2.72 4.34 -4.33
C LEU A 27 -2.48 5.84 -4.12
N HIS A 28 -2.43 6.24 -2.85
CA HIS A 28 -1.95 7.56 -2.48
C HIS A 28 -0.45 7.69 -2.77
N TYR A 29 0.02 8.88 -3.15
CA TYR A 29 1.44 9.07 -3.48
C TYR A 29 2.39 8.71 -2.33
N ILE A 30 1.96 8.87 -1.07
CA ILE A 30 2.74 8.46 0.11
C ILE A 30 2.88 6.93 0.17
N GLU A 31 1.83 6.19 -0.17
CA GLU A 31 1.91 4.72 -0.28
C GLU A 31 2.92 4.29 -1.33
N VAL A 32 2.89 4.92 -2.50
CA VAL A 32 3.86 4.67 -3.58
C VAL A 32 5.28 4.98 -3.13
N ALA A 33 5.49 6.10 -2.42
CA ALA A 33 6.80 6.48 -1.91
C ALA A 33 7.35 5.48 -0.88
N ILE A 34 6.53 5.05 0.06
CA ILE A 34 6.91 4.05 1.07
C ILE A 34 7.21 2.71 0.40
N TYR A 35 6.34 2.25 -0.50
CA TYR A 35 6.53 1.02 -1.25
C TYR A 35 7.83 1.04 -2.06
N ALA A 36 8.11 2.12 -2.76
CA ALA A 36 9.34 2.30 -3.51
C ALA A 36 10.59 2.24 -2.62
N TYR A 37 10.53 2.87 -1.45
CA TYR A 37 11.63 2.81 -0.48
C TYR A 37 11.86 1.38 0.05
N LEU A 38 10.80 0.63 0.35
CA LEU A 38 10.90 -0.77 0.77
C LEU A 38 11.50 -1.64 -0.33
N LEU A 39 11.11 -1.46 -1.59
CA LEU A 39 11.71 -2.16 -2.73
C LEU A 39 13.19 -1.86 -2.90
N ARG A 40 13.61 -0.61 -2.63
CA ARG A 40 15.02 -0.24 -2.70
C ARG A 40 15.87 -1.00 -1.69
N ILE A 41 15.35 -1.23 -0.49
CA ILE A 41 16.11 -1.84 0.63
C ILE A 41 15.87 -3.33 0.79
N GLU A 42 14.93 -3.93 0.05
CA GLU A 42 14.63 -5.37 0.17
C GLU A 42 15.81 -6.26 -0.24
N ASN A 43 15.90 -7.41 0.40
CA ASN A 43 16.74 -8.48 -0.09
C ASN A 43 16.07 -9.13 -1.31
N ARG A 44 16.71 -9.07 -2.45
CA ARG A 44 16.15 -9.57 -3.73
C ARG A 44 15.97 -11.09 -3.80
N LYS A 45 16.57 -11.84 -2.88
CA LYS A 45 16.40 -13.29 -2.80
C LYS A 45 15.22 -13.68 -1.91
N THR A 46 15.02 -12.96 -0.80
CA THR A 46 13.99 -13.27 0.18
C THR A 46 12.76 -12.36 0.06
N PHE A 47 12.87 -11.24 -0.66
CA PHE A 47 11.83 -10.21 -0.78
C PHE A 47 11.42 -9.60 0.56
N GLU A 48 12.36 -9.56 1.49
CA GLU A 48 12.16 -9.06 2.84
C GLU A 48 13.10 -7.90 3.15
N CYS A 49 12.64 -7.01 4.00
CA CYS A 49 13.48 -5.97 4.59
C CYS A 49 13.06 -5.68 6.02
N VAL A 50 13.99 -5.15 6.79
CA VAL A 50 13.77 -4.75 8.19
C VAL A 50 14.05 -3.27 8.33
N THR A 51 13.07 -2.50 8.78
CA THR A 51 13.23 -1.07 9.01
C THR A 51 12.22 -0.58 10.04
N SER A 52 12.45 0.60 10.61
CA SER A 52 11.56 1.23 11.58
C SER A 52 10.76 2.38 10.95
N TYR A 53 9.61 2.69 11.51
CA TYR A 53 8.82 3.87 11.09
C TYR A 53 9.60 5.18 11.17
N PRO A 54 10.38 5.46 12.24
CA PRO A 54 11.21 6.67 12.28
C PRO A 54 12.23 6.74 11.15
N LYS A 55 12.80 5.62 10.75
CA LYS A 55 13.78 5.58 9.65
C LYS A 55 13.13 5.87 8.30
N ILE A 56 11.97 5.28 8.03
CA ILE A 56 11.18 5.59 6.83
C ILE A 56 10.77 7.07 6.83
N ALA A 57 10.27 7.56 7.96
CA ALA A 57 9.85 8.96 8.13
C ALA A 57 10.96 9.94 7.81
N ARG A 58 12.17 9.71 8.30
CA ARG A 58 13.33 10.55 8.01
C ARG A 58 13.72 10.52 6.54
N LYS A 59 13.68 9.35 5.92
CA LYS A 59 14.06 9.19 4.49
C LYS A 59 13.08 9.87 3.56
N LEU A 60 11.79 9.88 3.89
CA LEU A 60 10.74 10.40 3.03
C LEU A 60 10.21 11.78 3.45
N GLY A 61 10.72 12.34 4.55
CA GLY A 61 10.24 13.62 5.07
C GLY A 61 8.80 13.57 5.59
N LEU A 62 8.42 12.47 6.25
CA LEU A 62 7.10 12.23 6.79
C LEU A 62 7.12 12.16 8.32
N SER A 63 5.96 12.33 8.96
CA SER A 63 5.80 12.00 10.37
C SER A 63 5.69 10.49 10.57
N VAL A 64 6.06 10.03 11.77
CA VAL A 64 5.93 8.60 12.14
C VAL A 64 4.48 8.12 12.05
N ASN A 65 3.53 8.94 12.50
CA ASN A 65 2.10 8.61 12.42
C ASN A 65 1.61 8.47 10.97
N THR A 66 2.09 9.30 10.07
CA THR A 66 1.80 9.22 8.64
C THR A 66 2.35 7.92 8.06
N VAL A 67 3.58 7.55 8.40
CA VAL A 67 4.19 6.28 7.97
C VAL A 67 3.35 5.09 8.46
N ALA A 68 2.99 5.06 9.74
CA ALA A 68 2.16 3.99 10.31
C ALA A 68 0.82 3.84 9.58
N LYS A 69 0.15 4.96 9.30
CA LYS A 69 -1.12 4.99 8.57
C LYS A 69 -1.00 4.38 7.18
N TYR A 70 0.00 4.79 6.41
CA TYR A 70 0.13 4.35 5.02
C TYR A 70 0.78 2.97 4.88
N VAL A 71 1.55 2.52 5.86
CA VAL A 71 1.98 1.11 5.95
C VAL A 71 0.77 0.19 6.12
N SER A 72 -0.16 0.54 7.01
CA SER A 72 -1.42 -0.20 7.15
C SER A 72 -2.22 -0.25 5.85
N LYS A 73 -2.27 0.85 5.11
CA LYS A 73 -2.94 0.90 3.81
C LYS A 73 -2.26 0.03 2.76
N LEU A 74 -0.94 -0.03 2.73
CA LEU A 74 -0.19 -0.94 1.85
C LEU A 74 -0.50 -2.40 2.15
N GLU A 75 -0.66 -2.77 3.43
CA GLU A 75 -1.10 -4.10 3.83
C GLU A 75 -2.53 -4.40 3.36
N GLU A 76 -3.45 -3.47 3.55
CA GLU A 76 -4.84 -3.59 3.07
C GLU A 76 -4.92 -3.78 1.56
N HIS A 77 -4.04 -3.14 0.79
CA HIS A 77 -3.96 -3.27 -0.66
C HIS A 77 -3.24 -4.55 -1.12
N GLY A 78 -2.71 -5.33 -0.20
CA GLY A 78 -2.05 -6.60 -0.53
C GLY A 78 -0.65 -6.47 -1.12
N LEU A 79 0.00 -5.31 -0.96
CA LEU A 79 1.34 -5.05 -1.47
C LEU A 79 2.44 -5.57 -0.56
N ILE A 80 2.21 -5.55 0.73
CA ILE A 80 3.17 -5.96 1.76
C ILE A 80 2.47 -6.72 2.88
N THR A 81 3.24 -7.50 3.62
CA THR A 81 2.90 -7.99 4.95
C THR A 81 3.97 -7.56 5.94
N THR A 82 3.59 -7.36 7.19
CA THR A 82 4.51 -6.95 8.24
C THR A 82 4.55 -7.98 9.36
N GLU A 83 5.71 -8.10 9.97
CA GLU A 83 5.95 -8.97 11.11
C GLU A 83 6.74 -8.21 12.16
N HIS A 84 6.29 -8.28 13.41
CA HIS A 84 7.02 -7.67 14.52
C HIS A 84 8.27 -8.46 14.84
N THR A 85 9.40 -7.76 14.99
CA THR A 85 10.64 -8.34 15.49
C THR A 85 10.81 -7.98 16.95
N ASN A 86 11.30 -8.93 17.75
CA ASN A 86 11.60 -8.73 19.16
C ASN A 86 13.11 -8.67 19.34
N ILE A 87 13.60 -7.65 20.04
CA ILE A 87 14.99 -7.52 20.43
C ILE A 87 15.11 -7.83 21.93
N ILE A 88 16.03 -8.70 22.30
CA ILE A 88 16.41 -8.92 23.68
C ILE A 88 17.54 -7.95 24.01
N THR A 89 17.30 -7.04 24.95
CA THR A 89 18.32 -6.08 25.40
C THR A 89 19.39 -6.78 26.24
N LYS A 90 20.55 -6.15 26.45
CA LYS A 90 21.62 -6.62 27.32
C LYS A 90 21.16 -6.89 28.78
N ALA A 91 20.07 -6.26 29.20
CA ALA A 91 19.43 -6.48 30.51
C ALA A 91 18.40 -7.63 30.50
N GLY A 92 18.27 -8.41 29.42
CA GLY A 92 17.31 -9.51 29.29
C GLY A 92 15.87 -9.10 29.07
N LEU A 93 15.59 -7.81 28.82
CA LEU A 93 14.26 -7.29 28.55
C LEU A 93 13.90 -7.42 27.06
N LYS A 94 12.72 -7.98 26.76
CA LYS A 94 12.16 -7.95 25.40
C LYS A 94 11.69 -6.55 25.05
N ARG A 95 12.16 -6.01 23.93
CA ARG A 95 11.64 -4.77 23.34
C ARG A 95 11.16 -5.05 21.93
N ASN A 96 10.15 -4.31 21.50
CA ASN A 96 9.72 -4.32 20.11
C ASN A 96 10.88 -3.81 19.23
N GLY A 97 11.33 -4.65 18.30
CA GLY A 97 12.31 -4.28 17.30
C GLY A 97 11.67 -3.54 16.13
N SER A 98 12.47 -3.29 15.10
CA SER A 98 11.99 -2.82 13.82
C SER A 98 11.02 -3.82 13.18
N LEU A 99 10.10 -3.35 12.35
CA LEU A 99 9.23 -4.23 11.59
C LEU A 99 9.99 -4.92 10.48
N LYS A 100 9.68 -6.18 10.28
CA LYS A 100 10.08 -6.94 9.10
C LYS A 100 8.97 -6.84 8.07
N TYR A 101 9.32 -6.40 6.88
CA TYR A 101 8.41 -6.27 5.76
C TYR A 101 8.66 -7.38 4.76
N HIS A 102 7.61 -8.03 4.35
CA HIS A 102 7.64 -8.96 3.22
C HIS A 102 6.88 -8.33 2.05
N ILE A 103 7.55 -8.19 0.91
CA ILE A 103 6.96 -7.58 -0.27
C ILE A 103 6.30 -8.68 -1.09
N GLU A 104 4.98 -8.59 -1.21
CA GLU A 104 4.18 -9.56 -1.93
C GLU A 104 4.32 -9.42 -3.44
N ASN A 105 3.97 -10.47 -4.17
CA ASN A 105 3.89 -10.40 -5.63
C ASN A 105 2.84 -9.34 -6.01
N ILE A 106 3.22 -8.43 -6.91
CA ILE A 106 2.33 -7.35 -7.37
C ILE A 106 1.02 -7.86 -7.95
N GLN A 107 1.01 -9.04 -8.54
CA GLN A 107 -0.20 -9.63 -9.10
C GLN A 107 -1.28 -9.85 -8.03
N TYR A 108 -0.90 -10.18 -6.82
CA TYR A 108 -1.84 -10.30 -5.70
C TYR A 108 -2.59 -8.99 -5.43
N ALA A 109 -1.86 -7.88 -5.40
CA ALA A 109 -2.46 -6.57 -5.21
C ALA A 109 -3.36 -6.16 -6.40
N VAL A 110 -2.96 -6.48 -7.61
CA VAL A 110 -3.75 -6.24 -8.83
C VAL A 110 -5.06 -7.02 -8.78
N ASP A 111 -5.01 -8.29 -8.44
CA ASP A 111 -6.20 -9.16 -8.36
C ASP A 111 -7.14 -8.67 -7.26
N LEU A 112 -6.62 -8.31 -6.10
CA LEU A 112 -7.40 -7.76 -4.99
C LEU A 112 -8.07 -6.43 -5.35
N PHE A 113 -7.39 -5.57 -6.07
CA PHE A 113 -7.93 -4.31 -6.57
C PHE A 113 -9.10 -4.55 -7.54
N HIS A 114 -8.94 -5.47 -8.49
CA HIS A 114 -9.99 -5.83 -9.43
C HIS A 114 -11.21 -6.46 -8.74
N GLU A 115 -10.99 -7.34 -7.78
CA GLU A 115 -12.08 -7.93 -6.98
C GLU A 115 -12.89 -6.86 -6.24
N ARG A 116 -12.21 -5.88 -5.65
CA ARG A 116 -12.88 -4.76 -4.97
C ARG A 116 -13.67 -3.90 -5.93
N GLN A 117 -13.12 -3.60 -7.11
CA GLN A 117 -13.85 -2.85 -8.14
C GLN A 117 -15.10 -3.60 -8.62
N LEU A 118 -14.98 -4.89 -8.87
CA LEU A 118 -16.14 -5.73 -9.25
C LEU A 118 -17.20 -5.76 -8.16
N ALA A 119 -16.79 -5.87 -6.90
CA ALA A 119 -17.72 -5.85 -5.76
C ALA A 119 -18.45 -4.50 -5.65
N GLU A 120 -17.77 -3.38 -5.87
CA GLU A 120 -18.38 -2.05 -5.89
C GLU A 120 -19.38 -1.89 -7.03
N LEU A 121 -19.03 -2.33 -8.23
CA LEU A 121 -19.94 -2.31 -9.39
C LEU A 121 -21.18 -3.17 -9.13
N GLN A 122 -21.03 -4.33 -8.54
CA GLN A 122 -22.14 -5.21 -8.18
C GLN A 122 -23.08 -4.55 -7.17
N ARG A 123 -22.52 -3.93 -6.12
CA ARG A 123 -23.31 -3.18 -5.12
C ARG A 123 -24.08 -2.03 -5.76
N ALA A 124 -23.43 -1.25 -6.63
CA ALA A 124 -24.08 -0.15 -7.34
C ALA A 124 -25.24 -0.65 -8.21
N SER A 125 -25.05 -1.78 -8.91
CA SER A 125 -26.10 -2.43 -9.70
C SER A 125 -27.28 -2.91 -8.85
N ASP A 126 -26.99 -3.53 -7.71
CA ASP A 126 -28.01 -4.03 -6.78
C ASP A 126 -28.82 -2.89 -6.15
N ILE A 127 -28.16 -1.79 -5.79
CA ILE A 127 -28.81 -0.58 -5.27
C ILE A 127 -29.74 0.02 -6.33
N GLU A 128 -29.30 0.09 -7.58
CA GLU A 128 -30.12 0.62 -8.68
C GLU A 128 -31.35 -0.26 -8.94
N LYS A 129 -31.19 -1.57 -8.94
CA LYS A 129 -32.30 -2.52 -9.02
C LYS A 129 -33.30 -2.37 -7.88
N ALA A 130 -32.80 -2.24 -6.65
CA ALA A 130 -33.63 -2.03 -5.47
C ALA A 130 -34.41 -0.72 -5.53
N LYS A 131 -33.78 0.37 -6.02
CA LYS A 131 -34.46 1.65 -6.25
C LYS A 131 -35.58 1.53 -7.28
N LYS A 132 -35.34 0.84 -8.39
CA LYS A 132 -36.36 0.61 -9.43
C LYS A 132 -37.55 -0.18 -8.90
N ILE A 133 -37.30 -1.20 -8.11
CA ILE A 133 -38.35 -2.01 -7.47
C ILE A 133 -39.13 -1.16 -6.47
N ALA A 134 -38.45 -0.38 -5.64
CA ALA A 134 -39.10 0.52 -4.68
C ALA A 134 -39.99 1.57 -5.37
N THR A 135 -39.51 2.15 -6.47
CA THR A 135 -40.29 3.11 -7.26
C THR A 135 -41.55 2.48 -7.86
N LYS A 136 -41.46 1.24 -8.38
CA LYS A 136 -42.62 0.50 -8.88
C LYS A 136 -43.66 0.19 -7.81
N LYS A 137 -43.22 -0.04 -6.55
CA LYS A 137 -44.08 -0.35 -5.40
C LYS A 137 -44.56 0.89 -4.62
N GLY A 138 -44.11 2.11 -5.02
CA GLY A 138 -44.40 3.35 -4.31
C GLY A 138 -43.78 3.44 -2.92
N ILE A 139 -42.64 2.75 -2.68
CA ILE A 139 -41.91 2.72 -1.43
C ILE A 139 -40.63 3.54 -1.55
N ASP A 140 -40.34 4.38 -0.54
CA ASP A 140 -39.06 5.10 -0.48
C ASP A 140 -37.91 4.14 -0.20
N TYR A 141 -36.91 4.14 -1.08
CA TYR A 141 -35.68 3.36 -0.88
C TYR A 141 -34.83 4.01 0.21
N ARG A 142 -34.47 3.20 1.23
CA ARG A 142 -33.49 3.56 2.26
C ARG A 142 -32.31 2.61 2.18
N PRO A 143 -31.07 3.11 1.92
CA PRO A 143 -29.90 2.27 1.90
C PRO A 143 -29.62 1.69 3.29
N PRO A 144 -29.02 0.50 3.38
CA PRO A 144 -28.60 -0.09 4.65
C PRO A 144 -27.68 0.84 5.43
N LYS A 145 -27.85 0.91 6.76
CA LYS A 145 -26.95 1.68 7.63
C LYS A 145 -25.54 1.08 7.55
N GLY A 146 -24.58 1.86 7.13
CA GLY A 146 -23.17 1.47 7.00
C GLY A 146 -22.58 1.62 5.61
N GLU A 147 -23.38 1.87 4.57
CA GLU A 147 -22.91 2.10 3.20
C GLU A 147 -22.84 3.59 2.83
N GLN A 148 -22.90 4.48 3.79
CA GLN A 148 -22.53 5.88 3.56
C GLN A 148 -21.01 5.99 3.59
N SER A 149 -20.36 5.57 2.52
CA SER A 149 -18.98 5.99 2.26
C SER A 149 -19.01 7.46 1.86
N ALA A 150 -18.38 8.24 2.66
CA ALA A 150 -18.05 9.60 2.28
C ALA A 150 -17.19 9.60 1.01
#